data_e50c2e344cd96f0a9403ffebcf8b9ca3
#
_entry.id   e50c2e344cd96f0a9403ffebcf8b9ca3
#
_cell.length_a   1.000
_cell.length_b   1.000
_cell.length_c   1.000
_cell.angle_alpha   90.00
_cell.angle_beta   90.00
_cell.angle_gamma   90.00
#
_symmetry.space_group_name_H-M   'P 1'
#
loop_
_entity.id
_entity.type
_entity.pdbx_description
1 polymer ?
#
loop_
_entity_poly.entity_id
_entity_poly.type
_entity_poly.pdbx_seq_one_letter_code
_entity_poly.pdbx_strand_id
1 'polypeptide(L)'
;MRKYRGRYFIRKRVWRCGGYTEVELYPVFQRPGVRRSRCRPSRECQQRLNQRNAESKIRRLILDNFTEQDLEIDLTYGKPDTPEEAEKDIARFIRKLRKLWKDSGSELKYINRQEQGKKSGRIHFHLILNAGPLTRDELESLWAHGYANSRRLRLDETGLAGLASYISKEGRQRRQEELGKRRWNCSRNLHRPSPEVSDGKVLEAEIRELAEAIERRGAEREIENLCQGMTLVEAEALKNQVNRGLYVYLSLAPPEAWHGRRPVPRYFSGELGGAEP
;
A
#
# COMPACT_ATOMS: atom_id res chain seq x y z
N MET A 1 -17.81 29.48 9.11
CA MET A 1 -16.61 28.57 9.22
C MET A 1 -16.14 28.55 10.67
N ARG A 2 -16.37 27.48 11.40
CA ARG A 2 -15.89 27.34 12.79
C ARG A 2 -14.38 27.11 12.77
N LYS A 3 -13.59 28.06 13.29
CA LYS A 3 -12.16 27.92 13.53
C LYS A 3 -11.93 26.78 14.55
N TYR A 4 -11.28 25.71 14.14
CA TYR A 4 -10.79 24.68 15.04
C TYR A 4 -9.66 25.25 15.89
N ARG A 5 -9.95 25.75 17.06
CA ARG A 5 -8.98 26.05 18.14
C ARG A 5 -8.93 24.84 19.09
N GLY A 6 -8.57 23.67 18.60
CA GLY A 6 -8.37 22.48 19.44
C GLY A 6 -6.88 22.20 19.57
N ARG A 7 -6.43 21.87 20.78
CA ARG A 7 -5.07 21.38 21.00
C ARG A 7 -4.86 20.11 20.15
N TYR A 8 -3.81 20.08 19.35
CA TYR A 8 -3.35 18.90 18.62
C TYR A 8 -1.89 18.66 18.96
N PHE A 9 -1.43 17.46 18.72
CA PHE A 9 -0.03 17.10 18.80
C PHE A 9 0.38 16.40 17.50
N ILE A 10 1.66 16.41 17.19
CA ILE A 10 2.19 15.64 16.06
C ILE A 10 2.42 14.22 16.52
N ARG A 11 1.88 13.28 15.75
CA ARG A 11 2.17 11.85 15.89
C ARG A 11 3.19 11.46 14.85
N LYS A 12 4.26 10.81 15.33
CA LYS A 12 5.24 10.11 14.49
C LYS A 12 4.94 8.61 14.54
N ARG A 13 4.87 7.98 13.38
CA ARG A 13 4.85 6.53 13.21
C ARG A 13 6.03 6.11 12.39
N VAL A 14 6.72 5.08 12.83
CA VAL A 14 7.83 4.46 12.10
C VAL A 14 7.47 3.01 11.84
N TRP A 15 7.44 2.63 10.58
CA TRP A 15 7.18 1.28 10.12
C TRP A 15 8.47 0.68 9.58
N ARG A 16 8.83 -0.54 10.02
CA ARG A 16 9.95 -1.30 9.48
C ARG A 16 9.42 -2.60 8.89
N CYS A 17 9.59 -2.78 7.59
CA CYS A 17 9.01 -3.88 6.83
C CYS A 17 10.03 -4.35 5.79
N GLY A 18 10.51 -5.61 5.88
CA GLY A 18 11.43 -6.20 4.91
C GLY A 18 12.71 -5.38 4.66
N GLY A 19 13.25 -4.73 5.71
CA GLY A 19 14.41 -3.83 5.57
C GLY A 19 14.07 -2.38 5.21
N TYR A 20 12.90 -2.10 4.65
CA TYR A 20 12.44 -0.76 4.32
C TYR A 20 11.86 -0.04 5.55
N THR A 21 12.00 1.28 5.58
CA THR A 21 11.44 2.11 6.64
C THR A 21 10.50 3.17 6.07
N GLU A 22 9.31 3.28 6.65
CA GLU A 22 8.39 4.37 6.36
C GLU A 22 8.16 5.20 7.61
N VAL A 23 8.18 6.52 7.46
CA VAL A 23 7.89 7.47 8.53
C VAL A 23 6.67 8.29 8.16
N GLU A 24 5.72 8.39 9.08
CA GLU A 24 4.54 9.21 8.96
C GLU A 24 4.52 10.25 10.09
N LEU A 25 4.42 11.52 9.73
CA LEU A 25 4.25 12.65 10.66
C LEU A 25 2.94 13.34 10.36
N TYR A 26 2.03 13.41 11.33
CA TYR A 26 0.72 14.03 11.11
C TYR A 26 0.09 14.53 12.40
N PRO A 27 -0.78 15.57 12.32
CA PRO A 27 -1.46 16.10 13.47
C PRO A 27 -2.59 15.19 13.96
N VAL A 28 -2.66 14.97 15.26
CA VAL A 28 -3.78 14.30 15.93
C VAL A 28 -4.58 15.36 16.69
N PHE A 29 -5.78 15.63 16.21
CA PHE A 29 -6.69 16.57 16.82
C PHE A 29 -7.50 15.89 17.92
N GLN A 30 -7.44 16.41 19.14
CA GLN A 30 -8.31 15.96 20.21
C GLN A 30 -9.75 16.34 19.90
N ARG A 31 -10.63 15.36 19.76
CA ARG A 31 -12.05 15.57 19.57
C ARG A 31 -12.78 15.15 20.84
N PRO A 32 -13.47 16.07 21.53
CA PRO A 32 -14.44 15.67 22.54
C PRO A 32 -15.64 15.02 21.85
N GLY A 33 -16.00 13.82 22.26
CA GLY A 33 -17.26 13.18 21.85
C GLY A 33 -17.15 11.83 21.14
N VAL A 34 -18.26 11.11 21.15
CA VAL A 34 -18.41 9.76 20.59
C VAL A 34 -18.30 9.78 19.06
N ARG A 35 -17.58 8.83 18.49
CA ARG A 35 -17.55 8.59 17.05
C ARG A 35 -18.96 8.20 16.57
N ARG A 36 -19.60 9.10 15.84
CA ARG A 36 -20.85 8.78 15.13
C ARG A 36 -20.51 8.04 13.84
N SER A 37 -21.29 7.01 13.51
CA SER A 37 -21.25 6.36 12.20
C SER A 37 -21.48 7.42 11.10
N ARG A 38 -20.65 7.40 10.06
CA ARG A 38 -20.77 8.34 8.95
C ARG A 38 -21.59 7.73 7.83
N CYS A 39 -22.77 8.27 7.62
CA CYS A 39 -23.65 7.90 6.50
C CYS A 39 -23.42 8.75 5.22
N ARG A 40 -22.41 9.63 5.20
CA ARG A 40 -22.13 10.51 4.06
C ARG A 40 -20.82 10.13 3.36
N PRO A 41 -20.73 10.29 2.01
CA PRO A 41 -19.48 10.09 1.27
C PRO A 41 -18.35 10.92 1.89
N SER A 42 -17.15 10.36 1.89
CA SER A 42 -15.96 11.08 2.36
C SER A 42 -15.64 12.21 1.40
N ARG A 43 -15.18 13.36 1.94
CA ARG A 43 -14.67 14.45 1.10
C ARG A 43 -13.46 13.96 0.29
N GLU A 44 -13.19 14.60 -0.84
CA GLU A 44 -12.11 14.20 -1.74
C GLU A 44 -10.74 14.10 -1.04
N CYS A 45 -10.39 15.09 -0.20
CA CYS A 45 -9.17 15.02 0.62
C CYS A 45 -9.11 13.76 1.51
N GLN A 46 -10.25 13.34 2.06
CA GLN A 46 -10.31 12.12 2.87
C GLN A 46 -10.21 10.87 1.99
N GLN A 47 -10.74 10.90 0.78
CA GLN A 47 -10.62 9.79 -0.17
C GLN A 47 -9.16 9.61 -0.60
N ARG A 48 -8.44 10.70 -0.92
CA ARG A 48 -7.00 10.66 -1.24
C ARG A 48 -6.18 10.09 -0.08
N LEU A 49 -6.43 10.53 1.16
CA LEU A 49 -5.78 9.97 2.36
C LEU A 49 -6.12 8.49 2.56
N ASN A 50 -7.37 8.10 2.37
CA ASN A 50 -7.80 6.70 2.50
C ASN A 50 -7.13 5.82 1.45
N GLN A 51 -7.01 6.31 0.20
CA GLN A 51 -6.33 5.62 -0.88
C GLN A 51 -4.85 5.42 -0.54
N ARG A 52 -4.15 6.49 -0.16
CA ARG A 52 -2.76 6.43 0.28
C ARG A 52 -2.55 5.42 1.42
N ASN A 53 -3.39 5.49 2.45
CA ASN A 53 -3.32 4.56 3.58
C ASN A 53 -3.54 3.11 3.15
N ALA A 54 -4.40 2.86 2.15
CA ALA A 54 -4.62 1.53 1.60
C ALA A 54 -3.39 1.03 0.84
N GLU A 55 -2.75 1.91 0.05
CA GLU A 55 -1.51 1.60 -0.68
C GLU A 55 -0.35 1.29 0.28
N SER A 56 -0.12 2.16 1.26
CA SER A 56 0.92 1.94 2.27
C SER A 56 0.68 0.65 3.07
N LYS A 57 -0.59 0.36 3.42
CA LYS A 57 -0.92 -0.86 4.14
C LYS A 57 -0.57 -2.12 3.35
N ILE A 58 -0.89 -2.15 2.06
CA ILE A 58 -0.61 -3.33 1.24
C ILE A 58 0.89 -3.44 0.93
N ARG A 59 1.58 -2.32 0.68
CA ARG A 59 3.04 -2.28 0.50
C ARG A 59 3.76 -2.87 1.71
N ARG A 60 3.44 -2.41 2.93
CA ARG A 60 4.00 -2.93 4.18
C ARG A 60 3.73 -4.43 4.34
N LEU A 61 2.50 -4.86 4.03
CA LEU A 61 2.13 -6.27 4.12
C LEU A 61 2.93 -7.13 3.15
N ILE A 62 3.18 -6.66 1.93
CA ILE A 62 3.98 -7.37 0.95
C ILE A 62 5.44 -7.42 1.39
N LEU A 63 6.04 -6.28 1.72
CA LEU A 63 7.45 -6.18 2.13
C LEU A 63 7.79 -7.02 3.36
N ASP A 64 6.83 -7.19 4.26
CA ASP A 64 7.03 -7.91 5.51
C ASP A 64 6.81 -9.44 5.39
N ASN A 65 6.24 -9.92 4.30
CA ASN A 65 5.88 -11.32 4.12
C ASN A 65 6.44 -11.99 2.88
N PHE A 66 6.93 -11.23 1.91
CA PHE A 66 7.37 -11.75 0.63
C PHE A 66 8.75 -11.21 0.27
N THR A 67 9.48 -12.02 -0.51
CA THR A 67 10.84 -11.76 -0.97
C THR A 67 10.92 -11.88 -2.50
N GLU A 68 12.07 -11.63 -3.08
CA GLU A 68 12.30 -11.81 -4.51
C GLU A 68 12.22 -13.27 -4.98
N GLN A 69 12.23 -14.24 -4.03
CA GLN A 69 12.01 -15.65 -4.33
C GLN A 69 10.54 -15.97 -4.58
N ASP A 70 9.65 -15.08 -4.17
CA ASP A 70 8.21 -15.26 -4.26
C ASP A 70 7.68 -14.83 -5.63
N LEU A 71 6.40 -15.11 -5.89
CA LEU A 71 5.80 -15.00 -7.20
C LEU A 71 4.65 -13.99 -7.22
N GLU A 72 4.57 -13.24 -8.29
CA GLU A 72 3.36 -12.59 -8.77
C GLU A 72 2.77 -13.43 -9.91
N ILE A 73 1.46 -13.64 -9.89
CA ILE A 73 0.76 -14.35 -10.96
C ILE A 73 -0.49 -13.58 -11.38
N ASP A 74 -0.62 -13.37 -12.68
CA ASP A 74 -1.78 -12.78 -13.33
C ASP A 74 -2.62 -13.90 -13.94
N LEU A 75 -3.88 -14.02 -13.48
CA LEU A 75 -4.85 -14.97 -13.98
C LEU A 75 -5.93 -14.25 -14.77
N THR A 76 -6.14 -14.64 -16.01
CA THR A 76 -7.10 -14.02 -16.92
C THR A 76 -8.11 -15.05 -17.40
N TYR A 77 -9.39 -14.70 -17.39
CA TYR A 77 -10.43 -15.54 -17.99
C TYR A 77 -10.41 -15.49 -19.52
N GLY A 78 -10.54 -16.63 -20.15
CA GLY A 78 -10.69 -16.75 -21.61
C GLY A 78 -12.03 -16.22 -22.10
N LYS A 79 -13.10 -16.51 -21.35
CA LYS A 79 -14.46 -15.98 -21.58
C LYS A 79 -14.89 -15.24 -20.31
N PRO A 80 -15.60 -14.13 -20.43
CA PRO A 80 -16.09 -13.41 -19.25
C PRO A 80 -17.16 -14.26 -18.55
N ASP A 81 -16.87 -14.63 -17.29
CA ASP A 81 -17.83 -15.20 -16.37
C ASP A 81 -18.41 -14.10 -15.49
N THR A 82 -19.42 -14.44 -14.69
CA THR A 82 -19.92 -13.49 -13.71
C THR A 82 -18.89 -13.27 -12.58
N PRO A 83 -18.86 -12.09 -11.95
CA PRO A 83 -17.97 -11.84 -10.82
C PRO A 83 -18.13 -12.86 -9.69
N GLU A 84 -19.33 -13.35 -9.46
CA GLU A 84 -19.66 -14.35 -8.43
C GLU A 84 -19.08 -15.74 -8.76
N GLU A 85 -19.09 -16.14 -10.02
CA GLU A 85 -18.44 -17.38 -10.47
C GLU A 85 -16.94 -17.27 -10.38
N ALA A 86 -16.38 -16.13 -10.80
CA ALA A 86 -14.96 -15.86 -10.70
C ALA A 86 -14.47 -15.91 -9.22
N GLU A 87 -15.24 -15.41 -8.27
CA GLU A 87 -14.92 -15.51 -6.83
C GLU A 87 -14.90 -16.97 -6.36
N LYS A 88 -15.78 -17.83 -6.86
CA LYS A 88 -15.80 -19.26 -6.54
C LYS A 88 -14.58 -19.97 -7.12
N ASP A 89 -14.21 -19.64 -8.35
CA ASP A 89 -13.11 -20.29 -9.06
C ASP A 89 -11.76 -19.92 -8.46
N ILE A 90 -11.53 -18.64 -8.15
CA ILE A 90 -10.32 -18.25 -7.44
C ILE A 90 -10.24 -18.88 -6.03
N ALA A 91 -11.35 -19.04 -5.37
CA ALA A 91 -11.39 -19.74 -4.07
C ALA A 91 -11.03 -21.23 -4.21
N ARG A 92 -11.47 -21.92 -5.30
CA ARG A 92 -11.09 -23.30 -5.62
C ARG A 92 -9.62 -23.40 -5.95
N PHE A 93 -9.09 -22.49 -6.77
CA PHE A 93 -7.68 -22.40 -7.12
C PHE A 93 -6.81 -22.23 -5.86
N ILE A 94 -7.11 -21.28 -5.00
CA ILE A 94 -6.38 -21.05 -3.74
C ILE A 94 -6.47 -22.29 -2.81
N ARG A 95 -7.61 -22.98 -2.78
CA ARG A 95 -7.76 -24.21 -1.99
C ARG A 95 -6.85 -25.31 -2.51
N LYS A 96 -6.74 -25.48 -3.84
CA LYS A 96 -5.82 -26.43 -4.47
C LYS A 96 -4.37 -26.10 -4.12
N LEU A 97 -3.97 -24.85 -4.23
CA LEU A 97 -2.64 -24.40 -3.84
C LEU A 97 -2.33 -24.68 -2.37
N ARG A 98 -3.28 -24.37 -1.46
CA ARG A 98 -3.09 -24.67 -0.03
C ARG A 98 -2.81 -26.14 0.25
N LYS A 99 -3.50 -27.04 -0.46
CA LYS A 99 -3.26 -28.47 -0.33
C LYS A 99 -1.84 -28.82 -0.77
N LEU A 100 -1.41 -28.35 -1.94
CA LEU A 100 -0.07 -28.61 -2.48
C LEU A 100 1.06 -28.10 -1.56
N TRP A 101 0.90 -26.88 -1.03
CA TRP A 101 1.85 -26.32 -0.05
C TRP A 101 1.89 -27.17 1.22
N LYS A 102 0.73 -27.52 1.77
CA LYS A 102 0.65 -28.38 2.95
C LYS A 102 1.29 -29.74 2.74
N ASP A 103 1.03 -30.37 1.60
CA ASP A 103 1.59 -31.69 1.25
C ASP A 103 3.12 -31.64 1.10
N SER A 104 3.69 -30.47 0.78
CA SER A 104 5.14 -30.20 0.76
C SER A 104 5.72 -29.78 2.12
N GLY A 105 4.93 -29.76 3.19
CA GLY A 105 5.39 -29.34 4.52
C GLY A 105 5.47 -27.83 4.72
N SER A 106 4.88 -27.01 3.84
CA SER A 106 4.87 -25.56 3.93
C SER A 106 3.46 -24.98 4.03
N GLU A 107 3.37 -23.69 4.29
CA GLU A 107 2.08 -22.97 4.32
C GLU A 107 1.99 -21.95 3.19
N LEU A 108 0.87 -21.92 2.49
CA LEU A 108 0.60 -20.91 1.48
C LEU A 108 0.33 -19.56 2.12
N LYS A 109 1.16 -18.58 1.78
CA LYS A 109 0.92 -17.15 1.98
C LYS A 109 0.49 -16.52 0.66
N TYR A 110 -0.55 -15.69 0.68
CA TYR A 110 -0.99 -15.01 -0.54
C TYR A 110 -1.70 -13.68 -0.26
N ILE A 111 -1.67 -12.82 -1.26
CA ILE A 111 -2.54 -11.64 -1.41
C ILE A 111 -3.16 -11.75 -2.79
N ASN A 112 -4.47 -11.53 -2.93
CA ASN A 112 -5.13 -11.50 -4.23
C ASN A 112 -6.06 -10.31 -4.38
N ARG A 113 -6.19 -9.84 -5.61
CA ARG A 113 -7.14 -8.82 -6.05
C ARG A 113 -7.84 -9.26 -7.31
N GLN A 114 -9.15 -9.03 -7.37
CA GLN A 114 -9.93 -9.13 -8.59
C GLN A 114 -10.01 -7.76 -9.29
N GLU A 115 -9.86 -7.76 -10.58
CA GLU A 115 -10.05 -6.59 -11.45
C GLU A 115 -10.91 -6.98 -12.65
N GLN A 116 -11.74 -6.07 -13.13
CA GLN A 116 -12.46 -6.21 -14.38
C GLN A 116 -11.86 -5.26 -15.43
N GLY A 117 -11.40 -5.82 -16.53
CA GLY A 117 -10.78 -5.07 -17.62
C GLY A 117 -11.76 -4.09 -18.26
N LYS A 118 -11.38 -2.82 -18.36
CA LYS A 118 -12.24 -1.73 -18.85
C LYS A 118 -12.70 -1.91 -20.30
N LYS A 119 -11.82 -2.43 -21.15
CA LYS A 119 -12.10 -2.58 -22.59
C LYS A 119 -12.78 -3.91 -22.94
N SER A 120 -12.33 -4.98 -22.29
CA SER A 120 -12.78 -6.35 -22.61
C SER A 120 -13.89 -6.88 -21.70
N GLY A 121 -14.11 -6.22 -20.56
CA GLY A 121 -14.99 -6.74 -19.51
C GLY A 121 -14.45 -8.00 -18.82
N ARG A 122 -13.30 -8.53 -19.24
CA ARG A 122 -12.73 -9.76 -18.70
C ARG A 122 -12.31 -9.59 -17.25
N ILE A 123 -12.51 -10.62 -16.48
CA ILE A 123 -12.08 -10.68 -15.09
C ILE A 123 -10.62 -11.13 -15.03
N HIS A 124 -9.84 -10.43 -14.22
CA HIS A 124 -8.45 -10.72 -13.95
C HIS A 124 -8.26 -10.85 -12.44
N PHE A 125 -7.37 -11.77 -12.04
CA PHE A 125 -6.87 -11.83 -10.68
C PHE A 125 -5.37 -11.57 -10.68
N HIS A 126 -4.94 -10.71 -9.76
CA HIS A 126 -3.54 -10.47 -9.46
C HIS A 126 -3.25 -11.10 -8.12
N LEU A 127 -2.38 -12.10 -8.09
CA LEU A 127 -1.99 -12.80 -6.89
C LEU A 127 -0.50 -12.59 -6.62
N ILE A 128 -0.17 -12.40 -5.34
CA ILE A 128 1.18 -12.58 -4.82
C ILE A 128 1.14 -13.81 -3.95
N LEU A 129 2.09 -14.70 -4.10
CA LEU A 129 2.19 -15.91 -3.30
C LEU A 129 3.65 -16.27 -3.00
N ASN A 130 3.87 -16.88 -1.84
CA ASN A 130 5.20 -17.33 -1.48
C ASN A 130 5.66 -18.49 -2.38
N ALA A 131 6.98 -18.58 -2.59
CA ALA A 131 7.58 -19.72 -3.27
C ALA A 131 7.13 -21.04 -2.62
N GLY A 132 6.94 -22.05 -3.44
CA GLY A 132 6.40 -23.33 -3.01
C GLY A 132 6.93 -24.49 -3.84
N PRO A 133 6.26 -25.64 -3.80
CA PRO A 133 6.73 -26.88 -4.39
C PRO A 133 6.62 -26.91 -5.92
N LEU A 134 5.93 -25.95 -6.53
CA LEU A 134 5.65 -25.94 -7.96
C LEU A 134 6.64 -25.08 -8.73
N THR A 135 6.99 -25.54 -9.90
CA THR A 135 7.58 -24.69 -10.94
C THR A 135 6.56 -23.66 -11.44
N ARG A 136 7.01 -22.64 -12.16
CA ARG A 136 6.13 -21.65 -12.76
C ARG A 136 5.13 -22.25 -13.74
N ASP A 137 5.61 -23.15 -14.61
CA ASP A 137 4.78 -23.81 -15.61
C ASP A 137 3.71 -24.71 -14.97
N GLU A 138 4.07 -25.46 -13.94
CA GLU A 138 3.11 -26.24 -13.15
C GLU A 138 2.06 -25.36 -12.48
N LEU A 139 2.48 -24.23 -11.87
CA LEU A 139 1.58 -23.28 -11.24
C LEU A 139 0.59 -22.67 -12.25
N GLU A 140 1.08 -22.25 -13.41
CA GLU A 140 0.27 -21.66 -14.49
C GLU A 140 -0.71 -22.68 -15.07
N SER A 141 -0.30 -23.93 -15.24
CA SER A 141 -1.14 -25.03 -15.76
C SER A 141 -2.31 -25.39 -14.85
N LEU A 142 -2.24 -25.03 -13.56
CA LEU A 142 -3.34 -25.26 -12.62
C LEU A 142 -4.55 -24.36 -12.84
N TRP A 143 -4.38 -23.26 -13.61
CA TRP A 143 -5.47 -22.35 -13.94
C TRP A 143 -6.24 -22.84 -15.16
N ALA A 144 -7.42 -23.39 -14.94
CA ALA A 144 -8.23 -23.99 -16.00
C ALA A 144 -9.18 -23.04 -16.76
N HIS A 145 -9.26 -21.77 -16.35
CA HIS A 145 -10.28 -20.83 -16.84
C HIS A 145 -9.76 -19.83 -17.88
N GLY A 146 -8.54 -20.00 -18.35
CA GLY A 146 -7.95 -19.14 -19.37
C GLY A 146 -6.45 -19.05 -19.29
N TYR A 147 -5.91 -17.84 -19.28
CA TYR A 147 -4.47 -17.61 -19.32
C TYR A 147 -3.91 -17.28 -17.95
N ALA A 148 -2.77 -17.85 -17.63
CA ALA A 148 -1.99 -17.55 -16.43
C ALA A 148 -0.57 -17.15 -16.83
N ASN A 149 0.01 -16.18 -16.14
CA ASN A 149 1.39 -15.76 -16.31
C ASN A 149 1.99 -15.41 -14.95
N SER A 150 3.09 -16.07 -14.62
CA SER A 150 3.78 -15.88 -13.35
C SER A 150 5.17 -15.28 -13.54
N ARG A 151 5.61 -14.47 -12.58
CA ARG A 151 6.96 -13.91 -12.55
C ARG A 151 7.45 -13.79 -11.11
N ARG A 152 8.79 -13.78 -10.95
CA ARG A 152 9.39 -13.49 -9.65
C ARG A 152 9.13 -12.05 -9.27
N LEU A 153 8.93 -11.82 -7.97
CA LEU A 153 8.90 -10.47 -7.44
C LEU A 153 10.23 -9.77 -7.67
N ARG A 154 10.20 -8.50 -7.99
CA ARG A 154 11.41 -7.67 -8.13
C ARG A 154 11.26 -6.49 -7.20
N LEU A 155 12.07 -6.50 -6.16
CA LEU A 155 12.21 -5.37 -5.25
C LEU A 155 13.06 -4.29 -5.94
N ASP A 156 12.61 -3.07 -5.89
CA ASP A 156 13.37 -1.90 -6.33
C ASP A 156 13.61 -0.96 -5.13
N GLU A 157 14.17 0.21 -5.38
CA GLU A 157 14.39 1.23 -4.34
C GLU A 157 13.10 1.67 -3.65
N THR A 158 11.95 1.50 -4.30
CA THR A 158 10.64 1.80 -3.73
C THR A 158 10.02 0.60 -3.01
N GLY A 159 10.73 -0.53 -2.97
CA GLY A 159 10.27 -1.81 -2.47
C GLY A 159 9.23 -2.41 -3.38
N LEU A 160 8.17 -2.33 -3.59
CA LEU A 160 7.10 -2.80 -4.47
C LEU A 160 5.97 -1.76 -4.56
N ALA A 161 6.35 -0.45 -4.54
CA ALA A 161 5.36 0.61 -4.53
C ALA A 161 4.45 0.56 -5.77
N GLY A 162 5.02 0.24 -6.93
CA GLY A 162 4.27 0.06 -8.16
C GLY A 162 3.24 -1.07 -8.05
N LEU A 163 3.64 -2.23 -7.57
CA LEU A 163 2.76 -3.37 -7.36
C LEU A 163 1.72 -3.10 -6.27
N ALA A 164 2.13 -2.48 -5.15
CA ALA A 164 1.21 -2.10 -4.08
C ALA A 164 0.16 -1.09 -4.54
N SER A 165 0.57 -0.08 -5.32
CA SER A 165 -0.34 0.87 -5.95
C SER A 165 -1.31 0.17 -6.88
N TYR A 166 -0.80 -0.75 -7.71
CA TYR A 166 -1.62 -1.52 -8.63
C TYR A 166 -2.67 -2.38 -7.91
N ILE A 167 -2.26 -3.11 -6.85
CA ILE A 167 -3.16 -3.96 -6.07
C ILE A 167 -4.17 -3.13 -5.25
N SER A 168 -3.79 -1.94 -4.77
CA SER A 168 -4.67 -1.07 -3.96
C SER A 168 -5.53 -0.11 -4.78
N LYS A 169 -5.22 0.07 -6.09
CA LYS A 169 -5.83 1.07 -6.96
C LYS A 169 -7.36 0.97 -6.98
N GLU A 170 -8.03 2.08 -6.73
CA GLU A 170 -9.46 2.19 -7.02
C GLU A 170 -9.67 2.23 -8.53
N GLY A 171 -10.54 1.35 -9.06
CA GLY A 171 -11.14 1.59 -10.35
C GLY A 171 -11.84 2.97 -10.28
N ARG A 172 -11.61 3.85 -11.28
CA ARG A 172 -12.15 5.23 -11.30
C ARG A 172 -13.68 5.33 -11.17
N GLN A 173 -14.39 4.18 -11.17
CA GLN A 173 -15.84 4.09 -11.03
C GLN A 173 -16.20 2.91 -10.13
N ARG A 174 -15.99 3.07 -8.82
CA ARG A 174 -16.68 2.18 -7.88
C ARG A 174 -18.16 2.55 -7.90
N ARG A 175 -19.00 1.59 -8.28
CA ARG A 175 -20.45 1.72 -8.08
C ARG A 175 -20.72 1.83 -6.59
N GLN A 176 -21.75 2.60 -6.23
CA GLN A 176 -22.13 2.81 -4.82
C GLN A 176 -22.37 1.50 -4.06
N GLU A 177 -22.73 0.43 -4.77
CA GLU A 177 -22.93 -0.94 -4.28
C GLU A 177 -21.65 -1.66 -3.81
N GLU A 178 -20.49 -1.16 -4.20
CA GLU A 178 -19.18 -1.73 -3.80
C GLU A 178 -18.56 -1.03 -2.57
N LEU A 179 -19.24 -0.01 -2.04
CA LEU A 179 -18.83 0.66 -0.82
C LEU A 179 -18.91 -0.32 0.35
N GLY A 180 -17.75 -0.68 0.90
CA GLY A 180 -17.64 -1.65 2.01
C GLY A 180 -17.05 -3.00 1.62
N LYS A 181 -17.02 -3.38 0.35
CA LYS A 181 -16.31 -4.59 -0.11
C LYS A 181 -14.80 -4.41 -0.01
N ARG A 182 -14.11 -5.48 0.38
CA ARG A 182 -12.63 -5.46 0.47
C ARG A 182 -12.05 -5.33 -0.94
N ARG A 183 -11.03 -4.47 -1.09
CA ARG A 183 -10.34 -4.25 -2.37
C ARG A 183 -9.44 -5.43 -2.76
N TRP A 184 -8.99 -6.18 -1.77
CA TRP A 184 -8.10 -7.32 -1.89
C TRP A 184 -8.32 -8.28 -0.74
N ASN A 185 -7.96 -9.52 -0.93
CA ASN A 185 -8.01 -10.57 0.07
C ASN A 185 -6.59 -11.09 0.35
N CYS A 186 -6.37 -11.65 1.53
CA CYS A 186 -5.10 -12.25 1.87
C CYS A 186 -5.27 -13.46 2.78
N SER A 187 -4.25 -14.29 2.83
CA SER A 187 -4.17 -15.39 3.79
C SER A 187 -4.09 -14.86 5.23
N ARG A 188 -4.55 -15.66 6.19
CA ARG A 188 -4.59 -15.26 7.61
C ARG A 188 -3.23 -15.33 8.29
N ASN A 189 -2.32 -16.14 7.77
CA ASN A 189 -0.98 -16.39 8.28
C ASN A 189 0.06 -15.35 7.86
N LEU A 190 -0.34 -14.23 7.26
CA LEU A 190 0.54 -13.10 7.02
C LEU A 190 0.86 -12.38 8.33
N HIS A 191 2.15 -12.11 8.55
CA HIS A 191 2.57 -11.18 9.59
C HIS A 191 2.02 -9.79 9.28
N ARG A 192 1.55 -9.09 10.30
CA ARG A 192 0.97 -7.74 10.17
C ARG A 192 1.84 -6.76 10.90
N PRO A 193 2.67 -5.99 10.18
CA PRO A 193 3.56 -5.03 10.83
C PRO A 193 2.78 -3.99 11.62
N SER A 194 3.35 -3.59 12.75
CA SER A 194 2.85 -2.53 13.60
C SER A 194 3.88 -1.39 13.70
N PRO A 195 3.45 -0.12 13.78
CA PRO A 195 4.38 0.99 13.87
C PRO A 195 4.91 1.18 15.28
N GLU A 196 6.11 1.67 15.38
CA GLU A 196 6.54 2.40 16.56
C GLU A 196 5.84 3.76 16.57
N VAL A 197 5.16 4.08 17.66
CA VAL A 197 4.37 5.32 17.76
C VAL A 197 4.97 6.23 18.81
N SER A 198 5.14 7.50 18.48
CA SER A 198 5.50 8.52 19.45
C SER A 198 4.67 9.78 19.24
N ASP A 199 4.09 10.28 20.32
CA ASP A 199 3.19 11.41 20.34
C ASP A 199 3.84 12.64 20.96
N GLY A 200 3.72 13.80 20.34
CA GLY A 200 4.13 15.08 20.87
C GLY A 200 5.65 15.29 21.02
N LYS A 201 6.47 14.36 20.52
CA LYS A 201 7.94 14.50 20.54
C LYS A 201 8.48 15.32 19.37
N VAL A 202 7.70 15.46 18.30
CA VAL A 202 8.03 16.30 17.15
C VAL A 202 7.23 17.59 17.26
N LEU A 203 7.90 18.70 17.16
CA LEU A 203 7.29 20.02 17.26
C LEU A 203 6.65 20.43 15.91
N GLU A 204 5.68 21.33 15.96
CA GLU A 204 5.05 21.88 14.75
C GLU A 204 6.05 22.62 13.86
N ALA A 205 7.01 23.30 14.46
CA ALA A 205 8.07 23.98 13.72
C ALA A 205 8.93 22.99 12.92
N GLU A 206 9.34 21.88 13.54
CA GLU A 206 10.17 20.86 12.88
C GLU A 206 9.46 20.21 11.69
N ILE A 207 8.16 19.89 11.80
CA ILE A 207 7.44 19.34 10.66
C ILE A 207 7.24 20.37 9.56
N ARG A 208 7.15 21.65 9.90
CA ARG A 208 7.06 22.75 8.92
C ARG A 208 8.37 22.94 8.18
N GLU A 209 9.50 22.99 8.89
CA GLU A 209 10.83 23.08 8.29
C GLU A 209 11.10 21.88 7.37
N LEU A 210 10.75 20.69 7.80
CA LEU A 210 10.86 19.47 6.99
C LEU A 210 9.99 19.53 5.73
N ALA A 211 8.76 20.02 5.83
CA ALA A 211 7.88 20.17 4.67
C ALA A 211 8.42 21.21 3.68
N GLU A 212 8.94 22.33 4.16
CA GLU A 212 9.60 23.35 3.33
C GLU A 212 10.86 22.81 2.66
N ALA A 213 11.65 21.98 3.35
CA ALA A 213 12.81 21.32 2.76
C ALA A 213 12.40 20.31 1.67
N ILE A 214 11.29 19.58 1.87
CA ILE A 214 10.70 18.68 0.85
C ILE A 214 10.25 19.49 -0.38
N GLU A 215 9.58 20.62 -0.19
CA GLU A 215 9.16 21.50 -1.29
C GLU A 215 10.36 22.02 -2.09
N ARG A 216 11.47 22.36 -1.43
CA ARG A 216 12.72 22.77 -2.06
C ARG A 216 13.55 21.62 -2.63
N ARG A 217 13.11 20.36 -2.47
CA ARG A 217 13.82 19.13 -2.87
C ARG A 217 15.22 19.02 -2.24
N GLY A 218 15.37 19.44 -1.01
CA GLY A 218 16.63 19.52 -0.29
C GLY A 218 16.65 18.83 1.07
N ALA A 219 15.66 17.98 1.38
CA ALA A 219 15.52 17.35 2.68
C ALA A 219 16.34 16.05 2.86
N GLU A 220 17.13 15.64 1.87
CA GLU A 220 17.79 14.33 1.87
C GLU A 220 18.72 14.14 3.05
N ARG A 221 19.62 15.08 3.31
CA ARG A 221 20.62 14.97 4.38
C ARG A 221 20.00 14.95 5.77
N GLU A 222 19.02 15.82 6.00
CA GLU A 222 18.32 15.91 7.29
C GLU A 222 17.59 14.60 7.61
N ILE A 223 16.92 14.03 6.61
CA ILE A 223 16.16 12.80 6.76
C ILE A 223 17.09 11.60 6.96
N GLU A 224 18.16 11.50 6.18
CA GLU A 224 19.10 10.38 6.28
C GLU A 224 19.89 10.40 7.59
N ASN A 225 20.21 11.58 8.13
CA ASN A 225 20.82 11.71 9.44
C ASN A 225 19.91 11.20 10.56
N LEU A 226 18.58 11.33 10.40
CA LEU A 226 17.60 10.79 11.36
C LEU A 226 17.42 9.27 11.23
N CYS A 227 17.78 8.69 10.09
CA CYS A 227 17.58 7.29 9.75
C CYS A 227 18.90 6.66 9.29
N GLN A 228 19.89 6.57 10.20
CA GLN A 228 21.24 6.09 9.89
C GLN A 228 21.26 4.76 9.14
N GLY A 229 22.05 4.70 8.07
CA GLY A 229 22.18 3.53 7.20
C GLY A 229 21.04 3.33 6.19
N MET A 230 20.08 4.25 6.13
CA MET A 230 18.97 4.21 5.18
C MET A 230 19.12 5.34 4.16
N THR A 231 18.64 5.13 2.96
CA THR A 231 18.62 6.15 1.91
C THR A 231 17.20 6.60 1.65
N LEU A 232 17.01 7.91 1.55
CA LEU A 232 15.71 8.49 1.20
C LEU A 232 15.36 8.13 -0.25
N VAL A 233 14.18 7.57 -0.45
CA VAL A 233 13.63 7.23 -1.78
C VAL A 233 12.49 8.17 -2.14
N GLU A 234 11.64 8.48 -1.17
CA GLU A 234 10.47 9.32 -1.41
C GLU A 234 10.16 10.17 -0.18
N ALA A 235 9.89 11.44 -0.40
CA ALA A 235 9.40 12.36 0.61
C ALA A 235 8.17 13.11 0.07
N GLU A 236 7.10 13.13 0.86
CA GLU A 236 5.87 13.79 0.50
C GLU A 236 5.39 14.70 1.63
N ALA A 237 5.07 15.95 1.30
CA ALA A 237 4.48 16.92 2.21
C ALA A 237 3.11 17.36 1.71
N LEU A 238 2.06 17.14 2.50
CA LEU A 238 0.69 17.44 2.13
C LEU A 238 0.04 18.37 3.16
N LYS A 239 -0.53 19.48 2.69
CA LYS A 239 -1.31 20.39 3.51
C LYS A 239 -2.79 20.10 3.38
N ASN A 240 -3.44 19.75 4.47
CA ASN A 240 -4.87 19.49 4.46
C ASN A 240 -5.67 20.79 4.63
N GLN A 241 -6.40 21.18 3.61
CA GLN A 241 -7.18 22.42 3.60
C GLN A 241 -8.35 22.41 4.57
N VAL A 242 -8.87 21.26 4.96
CA VAL A 242 -10.01 21.14 5.87
C VAL A 242 -9.60 21.38 7.32
N ASN A 243 -8.52 20.78 7.77
CA ASN A 243 -8.02 20.88 9.15
C ASN A 243 -6.76 21.71 9.27
N ARG A 244 -6.21 22.20 8.14
CA ARG A 244 -4.95 22.97 8.03
C ARG A 244 -3.72 22.23 8.58
N GLY A 245 -3.85 20.94 8.81
CA GLY A 245 -2.75 20.12 9.29
C GLY A 245 -1.76 19.80 8.19
N LEU A 246 -0.50 19.67 8.58
CA LEU A 246 0.59 19.27 7.72
C LEU A 246 0.86 17.77 7.92
N TYR A 247 0.99 17.04 6.83
CA TYR A 247 1.22 15.60 6.79
C TYR A 247 2.51 15.35 6.02
N VAL A 248 3.47 14.70 6.66
CA VAL A 248 4.73 14.34 6.00
C VAL A 248 4.87 12.81 6.01
N TYR A 249 5.29 12.30 4.87
CA TYR A 249 5.51 10.88 4.65
C TYR A 249 6.87 10.67 4.00
N LEU A 250 7.64 9.76 4.57
CA LEU A 250 8.98 9.44 4.11
C LEU A 250 9.06 7.95 3.84
N SER A 251 9.70 7.57 2.74
CA SER A 251 10.05 6.18 2.42
C SER A 251 11.55 6.09 2.26
N LEU A 252 12.16 5.16 3.00
CA LEU A 252 13.59 4.91 2.99
C LEU A 252 13.85 3.45 2.66
N ALA A 253 14.89 3.21 1.87
CA ALA A 253 15.34 1.89 1.47
C ALA A 253 16.70 1.56 2.11
N PRO A 254 16.98 0.27 2.37
CA PRO A 254 18.30 -0.15 2.80
C PRO A 254 19.30 -0.08 1.63
N PRO A 255 20.60 -0.01 1.90
CA PRO A 255 21.64 0.10 0.84
C PRO A 255 21.58 -1.02 -0.20
N GLU A 256 21.14 -2.21 0.18
CA GLU A 256 21.08 -3.39 -0.69
C GLU A 256 19.99 -3.29 -1.77
N ALA A 257 19.00 -2.42 -1.56
CA ALA A 257 17.81 -2.36 -2.41
C ALA A 257 18.05 -1.76 -3.80
N TRP A 258 19.20 -1.14 -4.07
CA TRP A 258 19.44 -0.47 -5.37
C TRP A 258 20.62 -1.01 -6.19
N HIS A 259 21.10 -2.20 -5.90
CA HIS A 259 22.08 -2.91 -6.73
C HIS A 259 23.22 -2.04 -7.31
N GLY A 260 23.79 -1.16 -6.48
CA GLY A 260 24.95 -0.36 -6.80
C GLY A 260 24.71 1.07 -7.34
N ARG A 261 23.47 1.47 -7.60
CA ARG A 261 23.17 2.85 -7.99
C ARG A 261 22.18 3.50 -7.03
N ARG A 262 22.67 4.44 -6.22
CA ARG A 262 21.84 5.17 -5.25
C ARG A 262 20.65 5.83 -5.94
N PRO A 263 19.42 5.65 -5.42
CA PRO A 263 18.24 6.27 -5.98
C PRO A 263 18.29 7.80 -5.84
N VAL A 264 17.73 8.48 -6.81
CA VAL A 264 17.46 9.91 -6.70
C VAL A 264 16.12 10.07 -5.97
N PRO A 265 16.09 10.76 -4.82
CA PRO A 265 14.86 10.90 -4.06
C PRO A 265 13.75 11.58 -4.86
N ARG A 266 12.54 11.05 -4.75
CA ARG A 266 11.35 11.66 -5.32
C ARG A 266 10.67 12.54 -4.28
N TYR A 267 10.41 13.78 -4.65
CA TYR A 267 9.77 14.75 -3.77
C TYR A 267 8.39 15.13 -4.30
N PHE A 268 7.41 15.07 -3.43
CA PHE A 268 6.04 15.47 -3.72
C PHE A 268 5.58 16.51 -2.70
N SER A 269 4.95 17.55 -3.17
CA SER A 269 4.27 18.51 -2.31
C SER A 269 2.90 18.82 -2.90
N GLY A 270 1.91 19.10 -2.06
CA GLY A 270 0.59 19.37 -2.55
C GLY A 270 -0.44 19.70 -1.47
N GLU A 271 -1.62 19.98 -1.92
CA GLU A 271 -2.77 20.26 -1.08
C GLU A 271 -3.77 19.11 -1.11
N LEU A 272 -4.27 18.75 0.06
CA LEU A 272 -5.38 17.82 0.21
C LEU A 272 -6.68 18.61 0.26
N GLY A 273 -7.45 18.62 -0.83
CA GLY A 273 -8.82 19.15 -0.87
C GLY A 273 -8.99 20.58 -1.42
N GLY A 274 -8.09 21.04 -2.29
CA GLY A 274 -8.36 22.17 -3.17
C GLY A 274 -9.24 21.72 -4.32
N ALA A 275 -10.28 22.48 -4.67
CA ALA A 275 -10.88 22.38 -5.97
C ALA A 275 -9.81 22.75 -7.01
N GLU A 276 -9.61 21.91 -8.02
CA GLU A 276 -8.92 22.36 -9.21
C GLU A 276 -9.69 23.55 -9.80
N PRO A 277 -9.00 24.61 -10.23
CA PRO A 277 -9.63 25.76 -10.85
C PRO A 277 -10.39 25.40 -12.11
#